data_770b7b4053a45e3218ff61589dfc1db7
#
_entry.id   770b7b4053a45e3218ff61589dfc1db7
#
_cell.length_a   1.000
_cell.length_b   1.000
_cell.length_c   1.000
_cell.angle_alpha   90.00
_cell.angle_beta   90.00
_cell.angle_gamma   90.00
#
_symmetry.space_group_name_H-M   'P 1'
#
loop_
_entity.id
_entity.type
_entity.pdbx_description
1 polymer ?
#
loop_
_entity_poly.entity_id
_entity_poly.type
_entity_poly.pdbx_seq_one_letter_code
_entity_poly.pdbx_strand_id
1 'polypeptide(L)'
;MKLPDFPWDELTPYSERAKKYPGGIIDLSVGTPVDPTPQFIQEALKSAANSPKYPFTAGTAQLQEAIKDWARRELGASGEFSVLPLIGSKELVAWLPTLLQSKTLLYPEIAYPTYLVGGLIAQIKVNAVGFDASIWPSAELAWINSPSNPTGRISTDQELTAAVDWARKNGVLVSDECYLEFGSITKPKSILSFSGGDNRNLLALHSLSKRSSMAGYRAAMLIGDPDLISRILEVRKHAGMMVPLPVQQAMIAALSDSTHVE
;
A
#
# COMPACT_ATOMS: atom_id res chain seq x y z
N MET A 1 -6.94 21.03 13.44
CA MET A 1 -7.32 19.63 13.14
C MET A 1 -7.14 18.79 14.39
N LYS A 2 -8.15 18.00 14.81
CA LYS A 2 -8.04 17.07 15.94
C LYS A 2 -7.96 15.66 15.36
N LEU A 3 -6.84 14.98 15.58
CA LEU A 3 -6.67 13.57 15.22
C LEU A 3 -6.98 12.70 16.44
N PRO A 4 -7.39 11.42 16.27
CA PRO A 4 -7.48 10.46 17.37
C PRO A 4 -6.10 10.21 17.97
N ASP A 5 -6.08 9.75 19.22
CA ASP A 5 -4.84 9.34 19.87
C ASP A 5 -4.18 8.22 19.05
N PHE A 6 -2.84 8.21 19.05
CA PHE A 6 -2.11 7.22 18.28
C PHE A 6 -2.18 5.87 19.02
N PRO A 7 -2.78 4.81 18.42
CA PRO A 7 -3.12 3.59 19.17
C PRO A 7 -1.91 2.91 19.86
N TRP A 8 -0.72 3.02 19.27
CA TRP A 8 0.49 2.41 19.85
C TRP A 8 1.05 3.18 21.03
N ASP A 9 0.75 4.47 21.16
CA ASP A 9 1.17 5.26 22.34
C ASP A 9 0.41 4.78 23.59
N GLU A 10 -0.83 4.35 23.45
CA GLU A 10 -1.63 3.78 24.51
C GLU A 10 -1.06 2.45 25.06
N LEU A 11 -0.29 1.72 24.24
CA LEU A 11 0.35 0.47 24.64
C LEU A 11 1.65 0.67 25.45
N THR A 12 2.21 1.87 25.43
CA THR A 12 3.50 2.17 26.09
C THR A 12 3.53 1.78 27.58
N PRO A 13 2.52 2.13 28.42
CA PRO A 13 2.54 1.77 29.84
C PRO A 13 2.50 0.25 30.06
N TYR A 14 1.80 -0.49 29.21
CA TYR A 14 1.71 -1.96 29.29
C TYR A 14 3.03 -2.61 28.87
N SER A 15 3.66 -2.11 27.82
CA SER A 15 4.98 -2.56 27.38
C SER A 15 6.04 -2.33 28.47
N GLU A 16 6.08 -1.16 29.09
CA GLU A 16 7.02 -0.83 30.16
C GLU A 16 6.80 -1.72 31.40
N ARG A 17 5.56 -2.09 31.70
CA ARG A 17 5.26 -3.05 32.76
C ARG A 17 5.72 -4.46 32.41
N ALA A 18 5.46 -4.92 31.17
CA ALA A 18 5.83 -6.25 30.72
C ALA A 18 7.36 -6.46 30.67
N LYS A 19 8.12 -5.43 30.25
CA LYS A 19 9.60 -5.45 30.25
C LYS A 19 10.24 -5.72 31.63
N LYS A 20 9.51 -5.43 32.72
CA LYS A 20 9.98 -5.68 34.09
C LYS A 20 9.91 -7.16 34.50
N TYR A 21 9.24 -7.99 33.73
CA TYR A 21 9.19 -9.43 33.96
C TYR A 21 10.57 -10.07 33.70
N PRO A 22 11.08 -10.97 34.57
CA PRO A 22 12.41 -11.55 34.40
C PRO A 22 12.67 -12.27 33.08
N GLY A 23 11.64 -12.82 32.47
CA GLY A 23 11.68 -13.45 31.13
C GLY A 23 11.61 -12.47 29.95
N GLY A 24 11.49 -11.16 30.20
CA GLY A 24 11.29 -10.15 29.18
C GLY A 24 9.87 -10.11 28.61
N ILE A 25 9.73 -9.47 27.46
CA ILE A 25 8.44 -9.30 26.74
C ILE A 25 8.51 -10.00 25.38
N ILE A 26 7.43 -10.67 25.01
CA ILE A 26 7.14 -11.05 23.62
C ILE A 26 6.17 -10.00 23.07
N ASP A 27 6.69 -9.06 22.27
CA ASP A 27 5.91 -7.95 21.75
C ASP A 27 5.24 -8.36 20.43
N LEU A 28 3.91 -8.47 20.45
CA LEU A 28 3.06 -8.77 19.29
C LEU A 28 2.21 -7.57 18.86
N SER A 29 2.50 -6.36 19.36
CA SER A 29 1.71 -5.17 19.12
C SER A 29 1.83 -4.62 17.69
N VAL A 30 2.99 -4.82 17.05
CA VAL A 30 3.25 -4.39 15.68
C VAL A 30 3.77 -5.55 14.86
N GLY A 31 3.04 -5.90 13.80
CA GLY A 31 3.46 -6.96 12.86
C GLY A 31 4.71 -6.54 12.06
N THR A 32 5.87 -6.62 12.68
CA THR A 32 7.17 -6.37 12.02
C THR A 32 7.79 -7.70 11.59
N PRO A 33 8.33 -7.82 10.36
CA PRO A 33 9.07 -9.00 9.97
C PRO A 33 10.22 -9.28 10.94
N VAL A 34 10.37 -10.56 11.32
CA VAL A 34 11.46 -11.02 12.21
C VAL A 34 12.65 -11.55 11.39
N ASP A 35 12.41 -11.99 10.17
CA ASP A 35 13.44 -12.45 9.28
C ASP A 35 14.26 -11.27 8.76
N PRO A 36 15.59 -11.46 8.57
CA PRO A 36 16.43 -10.42 7.99
C PRO A 36 16.00 -10.13 6.55
N THR A 37 16.22 -8.90 6.12
CA THR A 37 16.13 -8.56 4.69
C THR A 37 17.08 -9.46 3.91
N PRO A 38 16.66 -10.13 2.82
CA PRO A 38 17.53 -11.00 2.01
C PRO A 38 18.83 -10.32 1.59
N GLN A 39 19.93 -11.08 1.61
CA GLN A 39 21.28 -10.55 1.41
C GLN A 39 21.41 -9.86 0.05
N PHE A 40 20.87 -10.42 -1.03
CA PHE A 40 20.95 -9.82 -2.37
C PHE A 40 20.27 -8.44 -2.44
N ILE A 41 19.21 -8.21 -1.66
CA ILE A 41 18.55 -6.90 -1.53
C ILE A 41 19.45 -5.91 -0.78
N GLN A 42 20.11 -6.37 0.30
CA GLN A 42 21.06 -5.56 1.04
C GLN A 42 22.26 -5.17 0.20
N GLU A 43 22.75 -6.08 -0.64
CA GLU A 43 23.87 -5.84 -1.58
C GLU A 43 23.48 -4.83 -2.66
N ALA A 44 22.27 -4.93 -3.21
CA ALA A 44 21.75 -3.94 -4.17
C ALA A 44 21.69 -2.52 -3.56
N LEU A 45 21.24 -2.39 -2.32
CA LEU A 45 21.24 -1.12 -1.58
C LEU A 45 22.67 -0.59 -1.39
N LYS A 46 23.59 -1.45 -0.92
CA LYS A 46 24.99 -1.08 -0.66
C LYS A 46 25.71 -0.63 -1.94
N SER A 47 25.50 -1.33 -3.06
CA SER A 47 26.10 -0.99 -4.35
C SER A 47 25.69 0.39 -4.86
N ALA A 48 24.50 0.85 -4.48
CA ALA A 48 23.97 2.15 -4.87
C ALA A 48 24.17 3.25 -3.80
N ALA A 49 24.94 3.00 -2.74
CA ALA A 49 25.15 3.96 -1.65
C ALA A 49 25.77 5.29 -2.11
N ASN A 50 26.63 5.28 -3.16
CA ASN A 50 27.17 6.49 -3.75
C ASN A 50 26.12 7.13 -4.69
N SER A 51 25.20 7.89 -4.14
CA SER A 51 24.07 8.51 -4.85
C SER A 51 24.00 10.02 -4.57
N PRO A 52 24.94 10.83 -5.15
CA PRO A 52 25.02 12.27 -4.86
C PRO A 52 23.93 13.10 -5.54
N LYS A 53 23.14 12.52 -6.44
CA LYS A 53 22.09 13.23 -7.19
C LYS A 53 20.73 13.05 -6.54
N TYR A 54 19.86 14.06 -6.69
CA TYR A 54 18.46 13.92 -6.29
C TYR A 54 17.75 12.84 -7.11
N PRO A 55 16.93 11.98 -6.47
CA PRO A 55 16.11 11.03 -7.18
C PRO A 55 14.91 11.72 -7.85
N PHE A 56 14.40 11.12 -8.93
CA PHE A 56 13.11 11.54 -9.50
C PHE A 56 11.95 10.99 -8.68
N THR A 57 10.89 11.79 -8.50
CA THR A 57 9.67 11.36 -7.81
C THR A 57 9.01 10.17 -8.48
N ALA A 58 9.04 10.11 -9.82
CA ALA A 58 8.54 8.98 -10.59
C ALA A 58 9.40 7.70 -10.44
N GLY A 59 10.56 7.79 -9.78
CA GLY A 59 11.57 6.74 -9.79
C GLY A 59 12.37 6.67 -11.09
N THR A 60 13.40 5.84 -11.13
CA THR A 60 14.17 5.56 -12.35
C THR A 60 13.35 4.76 -13.35
N ALA A 61 13.64 4.88 -14.63
CA ALA A 61 12.99 4.07 -15.67
C ALA A 61 13.13 2.56 -15.38
N GLN A 62 14.31 2.15 -14.89
CA GLN A 62 14.54 0.76 -14.50
C GLN A 62 13.60 0.28 -13.38
N LEU A 63 13.38 1.12 -12.36
CA LEU A 63 12.42 0.79 -11.29
C LEU A 63 10.98 0.73 -11.82
N GLN A 64 10.60 1.68 -12.67
CA GLN A 64 9.25 1.67 -13.26
C GLN A 64 8.98 0.39 -14.05
N GLU A 65 9.93 -0.04 -14.89
CA GLU A 65 9.82 -1.30 -15.64
C GLU A 65 9.80 -2.51 -14.70
N ALA A 66 10.65 -2.56 -13.67
CA ALA A 66 10.63 -3.65 -12.69
C ALA A 66 9.27 -3.77 -11.98
N ILE A 67 8.66 -2.63 -11.61
CA ILE A 67 7.31 -2.64 -11.00
C ILE A 67 6.26 -3.10 -12.02
N LYS A 68 6.31 -2.63 -13.26
CA LYS A 68 5.36 -3.04 -14.31
C LYS A 68 5.45 -4.53 -14.62
N ASP A 69 6.66 -5.06 -14.77
CA ASP A 69 6.87 -6.48 -15.05
C ASP A 69 6.41 -7.35 -13.88
N TRP A 70 6.70 -6.93 -12.65
CA TRP A 70 6.18 -7.60 -11.47
C TRP A 70 4.65 -7.55 -11.41
N ALA A 71 4.04 -6.41 -11.69
CA ALA A 71 2.58 -6.26 -11.69
C ALA A 71 1.90 -7.16 -12.75
N ARG A 72 2.47 -7.28 -13.95
CA ARG A 72 1.96 -8.21 -14.97
C ARG A 72 2.07 -9.65 -14.52
N ARG A 73 3.21 -10.04 -13.94
CA ARG A 73 3.50 -11.41 -13.56
C ARG A 73 2.74 -11.86 -12.31
N GLU A 74 2.72 -11.03 -11.27
CA GLU A 74 2.21 -11.42 -9.96
C GLU A 74 0.77 -10.94 -9.70
N LEU A 75 0.36 -9.81 -10.27
CA LEU A 75 -0.95 -9.22 -10.02
C LEU A 75 -1.96 -9.48 -11.14
N GLY A 76 -1.52 -10.03 -12.28
CA GLY A 76 -2.37 -10.15 -13.46
C GLY A 76 -2.77 -8.80 -14.07
N ALA A 77 -1.98 -7.75 -13.83
CA ALA A 77 -2.23 -6.44 -14.40
C ALA A 77 -2.14 -6.49 -15.92
N SER A 78 -3.14 -5.95 -16.60
CA SER A 78 -3.25 -5.93 -18.08
C SER A 78 -3.77 -4.59 -18.58
N GLY A 79 -3.73 -4.39 -19.90
CA GLY A 79 -4.09 -3.12 -20.51
C GLY A 79 -3.09 -2.00 -20.18
N GLU A 80 -3.56 -0.76 -20.28
CA GLU A 80 -2.76 0.40 -19.96
C GLU A 80 -2.80 0.69 -18.45
N PHE A 81 -1.63 0.79 -17.81
CA PHE A 81 -1.48 1.19 -16.41
C PHE A 81 -0.15 1.90 -16.18
N SER A 82 -0.12 2.73 -15.15
CA SER A 82 1.08 3.41 -14.68
C SER A 82 1.49 2.92 -13.29
N VAL A 83 2.72 3.28 -12.90
CA VAL A 83 3.30 2.90 -11.61
C VAL A 83 3.96 4.11 -10.94
N LEU A 84 3.96 4.13 -9.61
CA LEU A 84 4.59 5.19 -8.81
C LEU A 84 5.24 4.60 -7.56
N PRO A 85 6.56 4.72 -7.39
CA PRO A 85 7.23 4.32 -6.16
C PRO A 85 6.89 5.29 -5.02
N LEU A 86 6.81 4.75 -3.79
CA LEU A 86 6.34 5.42 -2.59
C LEU A 86 7.29 5.22 -1.42
N ILE A 87 7.37 6.19 -0.53
CA ILE A 87 8.13 6.14 0.73
C ILE A 87 7.39 5.36 1.85
N GLY A 88 6.88 4.18 1.48
CA GLY A 88 6.02 3.32 2.28
C GLY A 88 4.53 3.55 1.99
N SER A 89 3.72 2.50 2.18
CA SER A 89 2.27 2.56 1.91
C SER A 89 1.51 3.48 2.86
N LYS A 90 1.89 3.52 4.14
CA LYS A 90 1.21 4.34 5.16
C LYS A 90 1.15 5.82 4.79
N GLU A 91 2.21 6.35 4.22
CA GLU A 91 2.29 7.74 3.79
C GLU A 91 1.19 8.02 2.75
N LEU A 92 1.10 7.18 1.70
CA LEU A 92 0.06 7.36 0.68
C LEU A 92 -1.34 7.20 1.26
N VAL A 93 -1.58 6.21 2.13
CA VAL A 93 -2.89 6.03 2.78
C VAL A 93 -3.34 7.31 3.49
N ALA A 94 -2.42 7.96 4.19
CA ALA A 94 -2.73 9.20 4.91
C ALA A 94 -2.98 10.40 3.98
N TRP A 95 -2.25 10.50 2.87
CA TRP A 95 -2.27 11.69 2.02
C TRP A 95 -3.15 11.56 0.78
N LEU A 96 -3.53 10.36 0.36
CA LEU A 96 -4.25 10.16 -0.89
C LEU A 96 -5.55 10.96 -1.01
N PRO A 97 -6.42 11.06 0.02
CA PRO A 97 -7.62 11.87 -0.07
C PRO A 97 -7.32 13.35 -0.38
N THR A 98 -6.25 13.89 0.21
CA THR A 98 -5.77 15.26 -0.06
C THR A 98 -5.18 15.39 -1.47
N LEU A 99 -4.35 14.42 -1.90
CA LEU A 99 -3.71 14.44 -3.22
C LEU A 99 -4.72 14.37 -4.36
N LEU A 100 -5.82 13.65 -4.16
CA LEU A 100 -6.91 13.55 -5.12
C LEU A 100 -7.96 14.65 -4.97
N GLN A 101 -7.86 15.49 -3.92
CA GLN A 101 -8.83 16.55 -3.58
C GLN A 101 -10.25 15.98 -3.40
N SER A 102 -10.36 14.76 -2.86
CA SER A 102 -11.64 14.10 -2.61
C SER A 102 -12.44 14.83 -1.55
N LYS A 103 -13.78 14.77 -1.64
CA LYS A 103 -14.71 15.33 -0.65
C LYS A 103 -15.39 14.27 0.20
N THR A 104 -15.38 13.03 -0.29
CA THR A 104 -16.00 11.87 0.37
C THR A 104 -15.10 10.66 0.29
N LEU A 105 -15.03 9.91 1.39
CA LEU A 105 -14.21 8.71 1.52
C LEU A 105 -15.03 7.58 2.13
N LEU A 106 -14.98 6.39 1.50
CA LEU A 106 -15.40 5.13 2.09
C LEU A 106 -14.18 4.32 2.55
N TYR A 107 -14.29 3.65 3.68
CA TYR A 107 -13.25 2.76 4.19
C TYR A 107 -13.88 1.57 4.92
N PRO A 108 -13.20 0.40 5.00
CA PRO A 108 -13.76 -0.77 5.68
C PRO A 108 -14.04 -0.48 7.16
N GLU A 109 -15.19 -0.93 7.68
CA GLU A 109 -15.59 -0.71 9.08
C GLU A 109 -14.63 -1.32 10.11
N ILE A 110 -13.99 -2.45 9.76
CA ILE A 110 -12.89 -3.04 10.52
C ILE A 110 -11.63 -2.85 9.68
N ALA A 111 -10.78 -1.91 10.07
CA ALA A 111 -9.74 -1.42 9.18
C ALA A 111 -8.48 -0.94 9.88
N TYR A 112 -7.43 -0.86 9.11
CA TYR A 112 -6.23 -0.14 9.49
C TYR A 112 -6.57 1.34 9.78
N PRO A 113 -6.25 1.86 10.97
CA PRO A 113 -6.74 3.17 11.42
C PRO A 113 -6.40 4.34 10.50
N THR A 114 -5.35 4.22 9.70
CA THR A 114 -4.86 5.31 8.85
C THR A 114 -5.82 5.66 7.71
N TYR A 115 -6.74 4.79 7.29
CA TYR A 115 -7.76 5.16 6.29
C TYR A 115 -8.65 6.29 6.81
N LEU A 116 -9.18 6.13 8.03
CA LEU A 116 -9.95 7.19 8.70
C LEU A 116 -9.11 8.46 8.89
N VAL A 117 -7.87 8.31 9.37
CA VAL A 117 -6.95 9.42 9.61
C VAL A 117 -6.69 10.22 8.33
N GLY A 118 -6.53 9.56 7.18
CA GLY A 118 -6.38 10.23 5.89
C GLY A 118 -7.57 11.14 5.54
N GLY A 119 -8.78 10.66 5.77
CA GLY A 119 -9.99 11.49 5.59
C GLY A 119 -10.07 12.67 6.56
N LEU A 120 -9.66 12.46 7.82
CA LEU A 120 -9.60 13.54 8.82
C LEU A 120 -8.54 14.59 8.47
N ILE A 121 -7.36 14.18 7.98
CA ILE A 121 -6.32 15.08 7.49
C ILE A 121 -6.85 15.94 6.33
N ALA A 122 -7.54 15.30 5.39
CA ALA A 122 -8.15 15.99 4.25
C ALA A 122 -9.39 16.82 4.63
N GLN A 123 -9.90 16.71 5.87
CA GLN A 123 -11.09 17.39 6.38
C GLN A 123 -12.35 17.11 5.55
N ILE A 124 -12.52 15.86 5.13
CA ILE A 124 -13.62 15.40 4.27
C ILE A 124 -14.60 14.51 5.00
N LYS A 125 -15.76 14.26 4.37
CA LYS A 125 -16.74 13.31 4.91
C LYS A 125 -16.21 11.89 4.76
N VAL A 126 -16.21 11.14 5.87
CA VAL A 126 -15.75 9.76 5.92
C VAL A 126 -16.89 8.84 6.37
N ASN A 127 -17.05 7.68 5.72
CA ASN A 127 -18.07 6.69 6.09
C ASN A 127 -17.41 5.30 6.10
N ALA A 128 -17.67 4.56 7.17
CA ALA A 128 -17.32 3.15 7.24
C ALA A 128 -18.33 2.32 6.43
N VAL A 129 -17.84 1.28 5.74
CA VAL A 129 -18.66 0.39 4.91
C VAL A 129 -18.28 -1.07 5.13
N GLY A 130 -19.26 -1.97 4.95
CA GLY A 130 -19.03 -3.42 4.93
C GLY A 130 -18.33 -3.88 3.65
N PHE A 131 -18.19 -5.20 3.47
CA PHE A 131 -17.43 -5.78 2.36
C PHE A 131 -18.17 -5.80 1.01
N ASP A 132 -19.50 -5.69 1.03
CA ASP A 132 -20.31 -5.75 -0.19
C ASP A 132 -20.40 -4.37 -0.85
N ALA A 133 -19.59 -4.16 -1.87
CA ALA A 133 -19.57 -2.90 -2.61
C ALA A 133 -20.82 -2.67 -3.47
N SER A 134 -21.66 -3.68 -3.69
CA SER A 134 -22.91 -3.52 -4.46
C SER A 134 -23.93 -2.61 -3.77
N ILE A 135 -23.82 -2.47 -2.46
CA ILE A 135 -24.71 -1.63 -1.63
C ILE A 135 -24.03 -0.36 -1.09
N TRP A 136 -22.79 -0.09 -1.47
CA TRP A 136 -22.09 1.11 -0.99
C TRP A 136 -22.73 2.38 -1.55
N PRO A 137 -22.76 3.45 -0.75
CA PRO A 137 -23.17 4.76 -1.26
C PRO A 137 -22.15 5.29 -2.29
N SER A 138 -22.57 6.28 -3.06
CA SER A 138 -21.66 7.02 -3.94
C SER A 138 -20.64 7.79 -3.11
N ALA A 139 -19.39 7.78 -3.56
CA ALA A 139 -18.27 8.55 -2.99
C ALA A 139 -17.19 8.78 -4.05
N GLU A 140 -16.30 9.74 -3.80
CA GLU A 140 -15.22 10.06 -4.74
C GLU A 140 -14.00 9.15 -4.55
N LEU A 141 -13.84 8.57 -3.34
CA LEU A 141 -12.74 7.67 -2.99
C LEU A 141 -13.24 6.55 -2.10
N ALA A 142 -12.80 5.33 -2.35
CA ALA A 142 -13.04 4.18 -1.50
C ALA A 142 -11.78 3.34 -1.31
N TRP A 143 -11.60 2.80 -0.10
CA TRP A 143 -10.59 1.81 0.22
C TRP A 143 -11.20 0.43 0.38
N ILE A 144 -10.51 -0.57 -0.19
CA ILE A 144 -10.60 -1.97 0.24
C ILE A 144 -9.24 -2.43 0.73
N ASN A 145 -9.20 -3.47 1.56
CA ASN A 145 -7.96 -4.06 2.05
C ASN A 145 -8.09 -5.59 2.04
N SER A 146 -7.35 -6.25 1.17
CA SER A 146 -7.41 -7.70 1.00
C SER A 146 -6.02 -8.27 0.65
N PRO A 147 -5.47 -9.16 1.51
CA PRO A 147 -5.96 -9.55 2.85
C PRO A 147 -6.04 -8.39 3.82
N SER A 148 -7.07 -8.41 4.67
CA SER A 148 -7.42 -7.29 5.55
C SER A 148 -6.54 -7.22 6.80
N ASN A 149 -6.10 -6.05 7.17
CA ASN A 149 -5.56 -5.74 8.50
C ASN A 149 -6.65 -5.03 9.34
N PRO A 150 -7.11 -5.60 10.50
CA PRO A 150 -6.42 -6.64 11.27
C PRO A 150 -6.98 -8.06 11.10
N THR A 151 -8.01 -8.30 10.29
CA THR A 151 -8.79 -9.54 10.35
C THR A 151 -8.16 -10.73 9.60
N GLY A 152 -7.23 -10.47 8.67
CA GLY A 152 -6.70 -11.49 7.76
C GLY A 152 -7.69 -11.94 6.67
N ARG A 153 -8.90 -11.36 6.62
CA ARG A 153 -9.94 -11.75 5.65
C ARG A 153 -9.49 -11.45 4.22
N ILE A 154 -9.71 -12.42 3.35
CA ILE A 154 -9.47 -12.31 1.91
C ILE A 154 -10.82 -12.05 1.23
N SER A 155 -10.88 -11.05 0.35
CA SER A 155 -12.06 -10.76 -0.45
C SER A 155 -12.29 -11.86 -1.49
N THR A 156 -13.57 -12.21 -1.69
CA THR A 156 -13.98 -13.15 -2.72
C THR A 156 -13.95 -12.52 -4.11
N ASP A 157 -13.94 -13.34 -5.15
CA ASP A 157 -14.00 -12.87 -6.54
C ASP A 157 -15.27 -12.02 -6.78
N GLN A 158 -16.39 -12.40 -6.17
CA GLN A 158 -17.64 -11.65 -6.27
C GLN A 158 -17.53 -10.25 -5.65
N GLU A 159 -16.89 -10.13 -4.48
CA GLU A 159 -16.68 -8.85 -3.81
C GLU A 159 -15.70 -7.94 -4.59
N LEU A 160 -14.62 -8.51 -5.14
CA LEU A 160 -13.69 -7.75 -5.98
C LEU A 160 -14.36 -7.27 -7.27
N THR A 161 -15.18 -8.11 -7.90
CA THR A 161 -15.98 -7.71 -9.07
C THR A 161 -16.96 -6.59 -8.73
N ALA A 162 -17.71 -6.71 -7.62
CA ALA A 162 -18.63 -5.66 -7.17
C ALA A 162 -17.89 -4.34 -6.86
N ALA A 163 -16.68 -4.42 -6.32
CA ALA A 163 -15.85 -3.24 -6.04
C ALA A 163 -15.38 -2.54 -7.33
N VAL A 164 -14.99 -3.31 -8.36
CA VAL A 164 -14.69 -2.76 -9.69
C VAL A 164 -15.91 -2.11 -10.31
N ASP A 165 -17.07 -2.77 -10.25
CA ASP A 165 -18.34 -2.22 -10.76
C ASP A 165 -18.74 -0.93 -10.04
N TRP A 166 -18.50 -0.85 -8.73
CA TRP A 166 -18.70 0.38 -7.97
C TRP A 166 -17.78 1.51 -8.47
N ALA A 167 -16.50 1.22 -8.67
CA ALA A 167 -15.52 2.20 -9.16
C ALA A 167 -15.90 2.77 -10.53
N ARG A 168 -16.43 1.92 -11.43
CA ARG A 168 -16.89 2.35 -12.76
C ARG A 168 -18.01 3.38 -12.71
N LYS A 169 -18.84 3.35 -11.66
CA LYS A 169 -20.06 4.15 -11.54
C LYS A 169 -19.89 5.37 -10.64
N ASN A 170 -18.96 5.33 -9.69
CA ASN A 170 -18.95 6.28 -8.57
C ASN A 170 -17.66 7.08 -8.42
N GLY A 171 -16.50 6.43 -8.30
CA GLY A 171 -15.26 7.14 -7.98
C GLY A 171 -14.03 6.23 -7.95
N VAL A 172 -12.96 6.72 -7.37
CA VAL A 172 -11.69 5.99 -7.31
C VAL A 172 -11.76 4.89 -6.25
N LEU A 173 -11.40 3.67 -6.64
CA LEU A 173 -11.21 2.54 -5.74
C LEU A 173 -9.72 2.28 -5.56
N VAL A 174 -9.27 2.19 -4.31
CA VAL A 174 -7.91 1.79 -3.97
C VAL A 174 -7.93 0.49 -3.18
N SER A 175 -7.27 -0.52 -3.71
CA SER A 175 -7.06 -1.79 -3.03
C SER A 175 -5.70 -1.76 -2.32
N ASP A 176 -5.71 -1.81 -0.98
CA ASP A 176 -4.50 -2.01 -0.19
C ASP A 176 -4.20 -3.51 -0.13
N GLU A 177 -3.17 -3.89 -0.86
CA GLU A 177 -2.75 -5.27 -1.10
C GLU A 177 -1.40 -5.59 -0.43
N CYS A 178 -1.08 -4.88 0.66
CA CYS A 178 0.20 -5.03 1.37
C CYS A 178 0.44 -6.43 1.97
N TYR A 179 -0.58 -7.29 1.96
CA TYR A 179 -0.53 -8.67 2.49
C TYR A 179 -0.86 -9.72 1.44
N LEU A 180 -0.77 -9.40 0.13
CA LEU A 180 -1.24 -10.26 -0.95
C LEU A 180 -0.54 -11.64 -0.97
N GLU A 181 0.71 -11.72 -0.54
CA GLU A 181 1.48 -12.97 -0.52
C GLU A 181 1.19 -13.87 0.71
N PHE A 182 0.40 -13.41 1.69
CA PHE A 182 0.18 -14.12 2.96
C PHE A 182 -1.08 -15.01 3.00
N GLY A 183 -1.58 -15.45 1.86
CA GLY A 183 -2.67 -16.41 1.79
C GLY A 183 -2.17 -17.84 1.86
N SER A 184 -2.41 -18.55 2.97
CA SER A 184 -1.95 -19.94 3.17
C SER A 184 -2.89 -20.99 2.56
N ILE A 185 -4.20 -20.75 2.60
CA ILE A 185 -5.23 -21.69 2.10
C ILE A 185 -5.86 -21.15 0.82
N THR A 186 -6.27 -19.89 0.84
CA THR A 186 -6.82 -19.19 -0.33
C THR A 186 -5.80 -18.21 -0.82
N LYS A 187 -5.40 -18.30 -2.09
CA LYS A 187 -4.49 -17.32 -2.69
C LYS A 187 -5.26 -16.01 -2.92
N PRO A 188 -4.84 -14.89 -2.30
CA PRO A 188 -5.46 -13.61 -2.56
C PRO A 188 -5.24 -13.17 -4.01
N LYS A 189 -6.15 -12.36 -4.53
CA LYS A 189 -6.05 -11.80 -5.89
C LYS A 189 -5.99 -10.28 -5.85
N SER A 190 -5.20 -9.71 -6.74
CA SER A 190 -5.17 -8.25 -6.93
C SER A 190 -6.44 -7.76 -7.61
N ILE A 191 -6.90 -6.56 -7.24
CA ILE A 191 -8.00 -5.87 -7.91
C ILE A 191 -7.72 -5.66 -9.41
N LEU A 192 -6.45 -5.53 -9.79
CA LEU A 192 -6.04 -5.33 -11.18
C LEU A 192 -6.36 -6.53 -12.08
N SER A 193 -6.41 -7.76 -11.52
CA SER A 193 -6.81 -8.95 -12.27
C SER A 193 -8.31 -8.98 -12.62
N PHE A 194 -9.12 -8.11 -12.01
CA PHE A 194 -10.55 -7.96 -12.26
C PHE A 194 -10.87 -6.75 -13.15
N SER A 195 -9.85 -5.99 -13.56
CA SER A 195 -10.04 -4.79 -14.38
C SER A 195 -10.50 -5.07 -15.81
N GLY A 196 -10.27 -6.29 -16.33
CA GLY A 196 -10.48 -6.62 -17.72
C GLY A 196 -9.61 -5.82 -18.69
N GLY A 197 -8.48 -5.26 -18.21
CA GLY A 197 -7.58 -4.37 -18.98
C GLY A 197 -7.98 -2.90 -18.96
N ASP A 198 -9.13 -2.57 -18.39
CA ASP A 198 -9.54 -1.19 -18.14
C ASP A 198 -9.25 -0.81 -16.69
N ASN A 199 -8.17 -0.08 -16.48
CA ASN A 199 -7.72 0.30 -15.13
C ASN A 199 -8.25 1.67 -14.65
N ARG A 200 -9.18 2.30 -15.39
CA ARG A 200 -9.77 3.59 -14.97
C ARG A 200 -10.40 3.50 -13.60
N ASN A 201 -10.11 4.48 -12.76
CA ASN A 201 -10.53 4.58 -11.35
C ASN A 201 -10.04 3.44 -10.45
N LEU A 202 -9.10 2.59 -10.87
CA LEU A 202 -8.56 1.50 -10.07
C LEU A 202 -7.10 1.76 -9.72
N LEU A 203 -6.77 1.65 -8.43
CA LEU A 203 -5.41 1.72 -7.91
C LEU A 203 -5.16 0.53 -6.98
N ALA A 204 -4.02 -0.13 -7.13
CA ALA A 204 -3.52 -1.15 -6.22
C ALA A 204 -2.29 -0.62 -5.48
N LEU A 205 -2.31 -0.70 -4.16
CA LEU A 205 -1.23 -0.26 -3.27
C LEU A 205 -0.50 -1.49 -2.72
N HIS A 206 0.80 -1.58 -2.99
CA HIS A 206 1.66 -2.66 -2.51
C HIS A 206 2.83 -2.14 -1.69
N SER A 207 3.34 -2.99 -0.78
CA SER A 207 4.49 -2.67 0.06
C SER A 207 5.46 -3.83 0.13
N LEU A 208 6.76 -3.54 0.02
CA LEU A 208 7.82 -4.51 0.24
C LEU A 208 8.13 -4.73 1.73
N SER A 209 7.47 -3.99 2.62
CA SER A 209 7.69 -4.06 4.07
C SER A 209 7.52 -5.46 4.63
N LYS A 210 6.46 -6.18 4.20
CA LYS A 210 6.13 -7.53 4.66
C LYS A 210 6.67 -8.59 3.71
N ARG A 211 6.39 -8.42 2.42
CA ARG A 211 6.79 -9.32 1.35
C ARG A 211 8.30 -9.65 1.34
N SER A 212 9.14 -8.65 1.55
CA SER A 212 10.60 -8.76 1.38
C SER A 212 11.39 -8.35 2.63
N SER A 213 10.76 -8.35 3.80
CA SER A 213 11.37 -7.89 5.07
C SER A 213 12.04 -6.51 4.97
N MET A 214 11.42 -5.58 4.22
CA MET A 214 11.97 -4.24 3.93
C MET A 214 11.24 -3.12 4.69
N ALA A 215 10.67 -3.39 5.86
CA ALA A 215 9.89 -2.39 6.59
C ALA A 215 10.67 -1.10 6.88
N GLY A 216 11.96 -1.22 7.23
CA GLY A 216 12.87 -0.10 7.48
C GLY A 216 13.29 0.67 6.22
N TYR A 217 13.18 0.08 5.03
CA TYR A 217 13.56 0.71 3.76
C TYR A 217 12.53 1.74 3.28
N ARG A 218 11.31 1.70 3.80
CA ARG A 218 10.20 2.55 3.39
C ARG A 218 9.92 2.44 1.88
N ALA A 219 9.74 1.21 1.41
CA ALA A 219 9.56 0.87 0.00
C ALA A 219 8.14 0.35 -0.27
N ALA A 220 7.41 1.07 -1.12
CA ALA A 220 6.06 0.71 -1.55
C ALA A 220 5.82 1.22 -2.98
N MET A 221 4.70 0.85 -3.58
CA MET A 221 4.34 1.24 -4.94
C MET A 221 2.82 1.33 -5.11
N LEU A 222 2.39 2.26 -5.95
CA LEU A 222 1.02 2.42 -6.43
C LEU A 222 0.99 2.04 -7.90
N ILE A 223 -0.03 1.29 -8.31
CA ILE A 223 -0.18 0.73 -9.66
C ILE A 223 -1.63 0.88 -10.10
N GLY A 224 -1.88 1.27 -11.33
CA GLY A 224 -3.24 1.34 -11.87
C GLY A 224 -3.46 2.49 -12.84
N ASP A 225 -4.58 3.18 -12.71
CA ASP A 225 -5.05 4.25 -13.59
C ASP A 225 -3.95 5.28 -13.92
N PRO A 226 -3.55 5.42 -15.21
CA PRO A 226 -2.48 6.35 -15.61
C PRO A 226 -2.77 7.81 -15.28
N ASP A 227 -4.01 8.25 -15.44
CA ASP A 227 -4.40 9.64 -15.20
C ASP A 227 -4.34 9.99 -13.72
N LEU A 228 -4.82 9.08 -12.87
CA LEU A 228 -4.75 9.25 -11.42
C LEU A 228 -3.30 9.28 -10.94
N ILE A 229 -2.47 8.34 -11.41
CA ILE A 229 -1.05 8.30 -11.05
C ILE A 229 -0.33 9.56 -11.51
N SER A 230 -0.61 10.06 -12.70
CA SER A 230 -0.04 11.31 -13.21
C SER A 230 -0.41 12.51 -12.31
N ARG A 231 -1.68 12.62 -11.91
CA ARG A 231 -2.15 13.69 -11.01
C ARG A 231 -1.47 13.62 -9.63
N ILE A 232 -1.38 12.42 -9.05
CA ILE A 232 -0.71 12.18 -7.77
C ILE A 232 0.78 12.53 -7.88
N LEU A 233 1.45 12.09 -8.95
CA LEU A 233 2.87 12.37 -9.21
C LEU A 233 3.12 13.87 -9.28
N GLU A 234 2.26 14.63 -9.94
CA GLU A 234 2.46 16.08 -10.09
C GLU A 234 2.51 16.80 -8.74
N VAL A 235 1.58 16.50 -7.83
CA VAL A 235 1.61 17.06 -6.48
C VAL A 235 2.84 16.58 -5.70
N ARG A 236 3.20 15.32 -5.81
CA ARG A 236 4.34 14.73 -5.09
C ARG A 236 5.69 15.33 -5.51
N LYS A 237 5.86 15.72 -6.77
CA LYS A 237 7.07 16.45 -7.25
C LYS A 237 7.32 17.72 -6.43
N HIS A 238 6.26 18.47 -6.14
CA HIS A 238 6.37 19.70 -5.35
C HIS A 238 6.54 19.43 -3.84
N ALA A 239 6.06 18.30 -3.35
CA ALA A 239 6.12 17.94 -1.93
C ALA A 239 7.43 17.21 -1.53
N GLY A 240 8.31 16.89 -2.47
CA GLY A 240 9.57 16.21 -2.17
C GLY A 240 9.43 14.73 -1.76
N MET A 241 8.34 14.09 -2.10
CA MET A 241 8.04 12.70 -1.73
C MET A 241 8.74 11.71 -2.67
N MET A 242 10.05 11.55 -2.53
CA MET A 242 10.92 10.76 -3.41
C MET A 242 11.51 9.57 -2.68
N VAL A 243 11.52 8.40 -3.33
CA VAL A 243 12.25 7.23 -2.82
C VAL A 243 13.76 7.41 -3.08
N PRO A 244 14.63 7.26 -2.07
CA PRO A 244 16.07 7.38 -2.24
C PRO A 244 16.63 6.38 -3.26
N LEU A 245 17.61 6.80 -4.09
CA LEU A 245 18.19 5.94 -5.13
C LEU A 245 18.69 4.58 -4.63
N PRO A 246 19.39 4.46 -3.50
CA PRO A 246 19.75 3.16 -2.96
C PRO A 246 18.56 2.24 -2.67
N VAL A 247 17.46 2.82 -2.16
CA VAL A 247 16.22 2.06 -1.91
C VAL A 247 15.57 1.65 -3.22
N GLN A 248 15.61 2.47 -4.26
CA GLN A 248 15.10 2.09 -5.59
C GLN A 248 15.84 0.87 -6.16
N GLN A 249 17.17 0.77 -5.98
CA GLN A 249 17.93 -0.41 -6.40
C GLN A 249 17.55 -1.66 -5.58
N ALA A 250 17.36 -1.51 -4.28
CA ALA A 250 16.84 -2.59 -3.42
C ALA A 250 15.43 -3.05 -3.85
N MET A 251 14.56 -2.12 -4.25
CA MET A 251 13.23 -2.44 -4.79
C MET A 251 13.31 -3.24 -6.09
N ILE A 252 14.18 -2.83 -7.02
CA ILE A 252 14.41 -3.56 -8.28
C ILE A 252 14.84 -5.00 -7.99
N ALA A 253 15.82 -5.19 -7.11
CA ALA A 253 16.28 -6.52 -6.72
C ALA A 253 15.14 -7.37 -6.14
N ALA A 254 14.37 -6.82 -5.19
CA ALA A 254 13.25 -7.51 -4.53
C ALA A 254 12.12 -7.90 -5.50
N LEU A 255 11.84 -7.06 -6.52
CA LEU A 255 10.78 -7.30 -7.50
C LEU A 255 11.20 -8.27 -8.61
N SER A 256 12.50 -8.44 -8.82
CA SER A 256 13.06 -9.34 -9.83
C SER A 256 13.14 -10.80 -9.35
N ASP A 257 12.96 -11.05 -8.05
CA ASP A 257 12.97 -12.38 -7.44
C ASP A 257 11.70 -12.62 -6.65
N SER A 258 11.09 -13.80 -6.78
CA SER A 258 9.94 -14.24 -6.00
C SER A 258 10.27 -15.41 -5.06
N THR A 259 11.45 -16.04 -5.22
CA THR A 259 11.84 -17.22 -4.42
C THR A 259 12.06 -16.91 -2.94
N HIS A 260 12.46 -15.67 -2.62
CA HIS A 260 12.62 -15.23 -1.22
C HIS A 260 11.30 -14.99 -0.49
N VAL A 261 10.17 -15.08 -1.19
CA VAL A 261 8.82 -14.88 -0.62
C VAL A 261 8.17 -16.22 -0.28
N GLU A 262 8.55 -17.30 -0.97
CA GLU A 262 8.08 -18.67 -0.78
C GLU A 262 8.64 -19.28 0.53
#